data_d3d62834f13a4d6715c49adf7301cadc
#
_entry.id   d3d62834f13a4d6715c49adf7301cadc
#
_cell.length_a   1.000
_cell.length_b   1.000
_cell.length_c   1.000
_cell.angle_alpha   90.00
_cell.angle_beta   90.00
_cell.angle_gamma   90.00
#
_symmetry.space_group_name_H-M   'P 1'
#
loop_
_entity.id
_entity.type
_entity.pdbx_description
1 polymer ?
#
loop_
_entity_poly.entity_id
_entity_poly.type
_entity_poly.pdbx_seq_one_letter_code
_entity_poly.pdbx_strand_id
1 'polypeptide(L)'
;MIPATERYWAEDARGYYSWFLPIVGRGDEAIAEARRGLQIDPLSTSMNGNLGSVFVFTHQWDNAIEQLRSSIDLDPNYWFDHYFLGRAYVQKGRFPEAIAALTQGISLEGTNEVWSSLGHAYAMSGKREEAQKVIENLKDPSVHEYIAPYNIAVVYAGLGEKDEAFAWLNRAYQERSYLLTYLTVDERLDKLHSDPRFDELVRRVGLPMSR
;
A
#
# COMPACT_ATOMS: atom_id res chain seq x y z
N MET A 1 3.43 11.11 -33.82
CA MET A 1 2.92 9.86 -33.17
C MET A 1 4.07 9.31 -32.35
N ILE A 2 3.95 9.22 -31.02
CA ILE A 2 4.99 8.69 -30.13
C ILE A 2 5.08 7.17 -30.36
N PRO A 3 6.27 6.60 -30.60
CA PRO A 3 6.43 5.15 -30.72
C PRO A 3 5.91 4.39 -29.49
N ALA A 4 5.40 3.17 -29.68
CA ALA A 4 4.81 2.38 -28.60
C ALA A 4 5.79 2.15 -27.42
N THR A 5 7.06 1.94 -27.72
CA THR A 5 8.13 1.79 -26.73
C THR A 5 8.36 3.06 -25.90
N GLU A 6 8.34 4.24 -26.51
CA GLU A 6 8.49 5.51 -25.80
C GLU A 6 7.26 5.84 -24.96
N ARG A 7 6.07 5.42 -25.38
CA ARG A 7 4.84 5.53 -24.57
C ARG A 7 4.93 4.68 -23.31
N TYR A 8 5.33 3.42 -23.43
CA TYR A 8 5.47 2.49 -22.32
C TYR A 8 6.42 3.05 -21.23
N TRP A 9 7.61 3.50 -21.62
CA TRP A 9 8.55 4.11 -20.67
C TRP A 9 8.04 5.41 -20.04
N ALA A 10 7.27 6.20 -20.80
CA ALA A 10 6.70 7.45 -20.29
C ALA A 10 5.57 7.18 -19.27
N GLU A 11 4.79 6.12 -19.46
CA GLU A 11 3.74 5.68 -18.54
C GLU A 11 4.34 5.19 -17.23
N ASP A 12 5.31 4.28 -17.29
CA ASP A 12 6.00 3.76 -16.10
C ASP A 12 6.69 4.88 -15.31
N ALA A 13 7.42 5.76 -15.98
CA ALA A 13 8.09 6.89 -15.34
C ALA A 13 7.10 7.83 -14.62
N ARG A 14 5.93 8.10 -15.21
CA ARG A 14 4.86 8.89 -14.59
C ARG A 14 4.23 8.16 -13.42
N GLY A 15 4.05 6.84 -13.54
CA GLY A 15 3.55 6.00 -12.46
C GLY A 15 4.45 6.11 -11.23
N TYR A 16 5.73 5.85 -11.36
CA TYR A 16 6.70 5.98 -10.27
C TYR A 16 6.80 7.41 -9.73
N TYR A 17 6.76 8.42 -10.61
CA TYR A 17 6.80 9.80 -10.19
C TYR A 17 5.57 10.19 -9.37
N SER A 18 4.37 9.75 -9.77
CA SER A 18 3.13 10.00 -9.01
C SER A 18 3.13 9.34 -7.63
N TRP A 19 3.86 8.24 -7.44
CA TRP A 19 4.02 7.60 -6.13
C TRP A 19 5.03 8.30 -5.22
N PHE A 20 6.06 8.90 -5.82
CA PHE A 20 7.05 9.66 -5.07
C PHE A 20 6.48 10.96 -4.50
N LEU A 21 5.60 11.62 -5.24
CA LEU A 21 5.07 12.94 -4.87
C LEU A 21 4.34 12.98 -3.51
N PRO A 22 3.47 12.02 -3.14
CA PRO A 22 2.86 11.97 -1.81
C PRO A 22 3.91 11.88 -0.68
N ILE A 23 4.99 11.12 -0.88
CA ILE A 23 6.08 10.96 0.10
C ILE A 23 6.73 12.30 0.46
N VAL A 24 6.79 13.21 -0.51
CA VAL A 24 7.35 14.57 -0.33
C VAL A 24 6.28 15.64 -0.10
N GLY A 25 5.04 15.24 0.24
CA GLY A 25 3.96 16.15 0.57
C GLY A 25 3.28 16.85 -0.61
N ARG A 26 3.47 16.35 -1.86
CA ARG A 26 2.95 16.93 -3.10
C ARG A 26 1.78 16.11 -3.66
N GLY A 27 0.80 15.79 -2.80
CA GLY A 27 -0.31 14.89 -3.13
C GLY A 27 -1.19 15.39 -4.30
N ASP A 28 -1.52 16.67 -4.36
CA ASP A 28 -2.34 17.21 -5.46
C ASP A 28 -1.65 17.08 -6.82
N GLU A 29 -0.33 17.26 -6.84
CA GLU A 29 0.47 17.09 -8.03
C GLU A 29 0.55 15.61 -8.43
N ALA A 30 0.63 14.69 -7.47
CA ALA A 30 0.56 13.25 -7.72
C ALA A 30 -0.71 12.87 -8.48
N ILE A 31 -1.86 13.37 -8.04
CA ILE A 31 -3.16 13.15 -8.68
C ILE A 31 -3.17 13.75 -10.10
N ALA A 32 -2.62 14.95 -10.27
CA ALA A 32 -2.55 15.59 -11.58
C ALA A 32 -1.68 14.78 -12.57
N GLU A 33 -0.53 14.27 -12.13
CA GLU A 33 0.35 13.43 -12.96
C GLU A 33 -0.29 12.07 -13.30
N ALA A 34 -0.93 11.41 -12.33
CA ALA A 34 -1.64 10.16 -12.58
C ALA A 34 -2.79 10.35 -13.59
N ARG A 35 -3.57 11.44 -13.48
CA ARG A 35 -4.61 11.79 -14.45
C ARG A 35 -4.06 12.11 -15.84
N ARG A 36 -2.87 12.73 -15.94
CA ARG A 36 -2.20 12.96 -17.23
C ARG A 36 -1.81 11.63 -17.91
N GLY A 37 -1.40 10.63 -17.13
CA GLY A 37 -1.17 9.28 -17.66
C GLY A 37 -2.42 8.72 -18.33
N LEU A 38 -3.57 8.81 -17.69
CA LEU A 38 -4.86 8.34 -18.22
C LEU A 38 -5.34 9.13 -19.46
N GLN A 39 -4.92 10.39 -19.65
CA GLN A 39 -5.23 11.12 -20.89
C GLN A 39 -4.48 10.55 -22.11
N ILE A 40 -3.36 9.87 -21.89
CA ILE A 40 -2.56 9.24 -22.97
C ILE A 40 -3.17 7.88 -23.33
N ASP A 41 -3.50 7.07 -22.32
CA ASP A 41 -4.18 5.79 -22.50
C ASP A 41 -5.27 5.58 -21.42
N PRO A 42 -6.54 5.94 -21.73
CA PRO A 42 -7.64 5.81 -20.78
C PRO A 42 -8.00 4.37 -20.40
N LEU A 43 -7.59 3.39 -21.21
CA LEU A 43 -7.86 1.97 -20.97
C LEU A 43 -6.68 1.23 -20.36
N SER A 44 -5.57 1.91 -20.09
CA SER A 44 -4.42 1.31 -19.40
C SER A 44 -4.81 0.91 -17.98
N THR A 45 -4.82 -0.39 -17.70
CA THR A 45 -5.11 -0.94 -16.36
C THR A 45 -4.08 -0.42 -15.34
N SER A 46 -2.80 -0.40 -15.73
CA SER A 46 -1.74 0.09 -14.84
C SER A 46 -1.92 1.56 -14.46
N MET A 47 -2.34 2.42 -15.40
CA MET A 47 -2.59 3.84 -15.10
C MET A 47 -3.85 4.06 -14.26
N ASN A 48 -4.90 3.27 -14.52
CA ASN A 48 -6.13 3.30 -13.72
C ASN A 48 -5.85 2.86 -12.28
N GLY A 49 -5.15 1.76 -12.08
CA GLY A 49 -4.74 1.27 -10.76
C GLY A 49 -3.78 2.25 -10.06
N ASN A 50 -2.87 2.86 -10.82
CA ASN A 50 -1.98 3.89 -10.30
C ASN A 50 -2.75 5.09 -9.73
N LEU A 51 -3.71 5.65 -10.46
CA LEU A 51 -4.53 6.75 -9.94
C LEU A 51 -5.28 6.34 -8.67
N GLY A 52 -5.81 5.11 -8.63
CA GLY A 52 -6.45 4.55 -7.44
C GLY A 52 -5.50 4.48 -6.24
N SER A 53 -4.27 4.02 -6.44
CA SER A 53 -3.26 3.96 -5.37
C SER A 53 -2.82 5.36 -4.89
N VAL A 54 -2.71 6.33 -5.79
CA VAL A 54 -2.42 7.72 -5.44
C VAL A 54 -3.53 8.31 -4.57
N PHE A 55 -4.81 8.00 -4.85
CA PHE A 55 -5.91 8.38 -3.97
C PHE A 55 -5.81 7.73 -2.58
N VAL A 56 -5.32 6.49 -2.48
CA VAL A 56 -5.03 5.87 -1.18
C VAL A 56 -3.94 6.64 -0.43
N PHE A 57 -2.80 6.91 -1.05
CA PHE A 57 -1.69 7.65 -0.43
C PHE A 57 -2.03 9.11 -0.08
N THR A 58 -3.08 9.68 -0.70
CA THR A 58 -3.58 11.03 -0.41
C THR A 58 -4.85 11.01 0.46
N HIS A 59 -5.21 9.86 1.05
CA HIS A 59 -6.34 9.67 1.95
C HIS A 59 -7.72 10.01 1.34
N GLN A 60 -7.84 9.91 0.02
CA GLN A 60 -9.09 10.15 -0.71
C GLN A 60 -9.85 8.82 -0.94
N TRP A 61 -10.33 8.22 0.15
CA TRP A 61 -10.85 6.85 0.17
C TRP A 61 -12.00 6.58 -0.80
N ASP A 62 -12.96 7.51 -0.91
CA ASP A 62 -14.10 7.32 -1.79
C ASP A 62 -13.69 7.38 -3.26
N ASN A 63 -12.80 8.32 -3.62
CA ASN A 63 -12.21 8.41 -4.95
C ASN A 63 -11.38 7.16 -5.29
N ALA A 64 -10.62 6.64 -4.31
CA ALA A 64 -9.85 5.40 -4.47
C ALA A 64 -10.76 4.21 -4.78
N ILE A 65 -11.83 4.04 -4.01
CA ILE A 65 -12.79 2.93 -4.19
C ILE A 65 -13.45 3.00 -5.57
N GLU A 66 -13.92 4.18 -5.98
CA GLU A 66 -14.55 4.38 -7.30
C GLU A 66 -13.56 4.06 -8.43
N GLN A 67 -12.35 4.62 -8.39
CA GLN A 67 -11.34 4.45 -9.41
C GLN A 67 -10.86 2.99 -9.52
N LEU A 68 -10.58 2.34 -8.38
CA LEU A 68 -10.10 0.96 -8.37
C LEU A 68 -11.17 -0.03 -8.82
N ARG A 69 -12.44 0.20 -8.49
CA ARG A 69 -13.54 -0.62 -9.02
C ARG A 69 -13.64 -0.49 -10.54
N SER A 70 -13.56 0.73 -11.06
CA SER A 70 -13.56 0.95 -12.51
C SER A 70 -12.36 0.29 -13.18
N SER A 71 -11.19 0.27 -12.53
CA SER A 71 -10.00 -0.43 -13.03
C SER A 71 -10.19 -1.95 -13.04
N ILE A 72 -10.78 -2.52 -11.99
CA ILE A 72 -11.10 -3.96 -11.90
C ILE A 72 -12.13 -4.36 -12.97
N ASP A 73 -13.05 -3.48 -13.33
CA ASP A 73 -14.00 -3.73 -14.44
C ASP A 73 -13.28 -3.82 -15.79
N LEU A 74 -12.13 -3.17 -15.97
CA LEU A 74 -11.27 -3.27 -17.16
C LEU A 74 -10.43 -4.55 -17.16
N ASP A 75 -9.83 -4.89 -16.03
CA ASP A 75 -9.04 -6.10 -15.84
C ASP A 75 -9.24 -6.70 -14.44
N PRO A 76 -10.14 -7.67 -14.29
CA PRO A 76 -10.41 -8.32 -13.00
C PRO A 76 -9.23 -9.12 -12.42
N ASN A 77 -8.21 -9.39 -13.23
CA ASN A 77 -7.06 -10.21 -12.82
C ASN A 77 -5.84 -9.38 -12.42
N TYR A 78 -5.92 -8.07 -12.43
CA TYR A 78 -4.83 -7.22 -11.99
C TYR A 78 -4.82 -7.13 -10.45
N TRP A 79 -3.96 -7.93 -9.80
CA TRP A 79 -3.89 -8.08 -8.34
C TRP A 79 -3.72 -6.76 -7.57
N PHE A 80 -3.00 -5.82 -8.16
CA PHE A 80 -2.68 -4.52 -7.61
C PHE A 80 -3.93 -3.69 -7.24
N ASP A 81 -4.95 -3.72 -8.09
CA ASP A 81 -6.20 -3.00 -7.86
C ASP A 81 -6.97 -3.58 -6.67
N HIS A 82 -7.01 -4.91 -6.55
CA HIS A 82 -7.61 -5.59 -5.41
C HIS A 82 -6.87 -5.28 -4.10
N TYR A 83 -5.54 -5.17 -4.15
CA TYR A 83 -4.71 -4.80 -3.02
C TYR A 83 -5.04 -3.40 -2.49
N PHE A 84 -5.04 -2.38 -3.35
CA PHE A 84 -5.34 -1.01 -2.94
C PHE A 84 -6.82 -0.79 -2.62
N LEU A 85 -7.74 -1.48 -3.31
CA LEU A 85 -9.17 -1.46 -2.99
C LEU A 85 -9.42 -2.00 -1.58
N GLY A 86 -8.76 -3.10 -1.21
CA GLY A 86 -8.84 -3.65 0.13
C GLY A 86 -8.36 -2.66 1.20
N ARG A 87 -7.25 -1.97 0.97
CA ARG A 87 -6.72 -0.91 1.87
C ARG A 87 -7.73 0.24 2.03
N ALA A 88 -8.29 0.74 0.92
CA ALA A 88 -9.29 1.81 0.97
C ALA A 88 -10.57 1.38 1.73
N TYR A 89 -11.02 0.13 1.56
CA TYR A 89 -12.16 -0.40 2.32
C TYR A 89 -11.86 -0.51 3.82
N VAL A 90 -10.65 -0.87 4.24
CA VAL A 90 -10.26 -0.86 5.66
C VAL A 90 -10.46 0.53 6.28
N GLN A 91 -10.01 1.58 5.60
CA GLN A 91 -10.13 2.97 6.08
C GLN A 91 -11.58 3.44 6.18
N LYS A 92 -12.46 2.88 5.35
CA LYS A 92 -13.92 3.14 5.41
C LYS A 92 -14.64 2.22 6.41
N GLY A 93 -13.94 1.35 7.16
CA GLY A 93 -14.54 0.39 8.07
C GLY A 93 -15.33 -0.74 7.39
N ARG A 94 -15.18 -0.90 6.07
CA ARG A 94 -15.85 -1.91 5.25
C ARG A 94 -15.03 -3.21 5.25
N PHE A 95 -14.86 -3.79 6.43
CA PHE A 95 -13.97 -4.94 6.63
C PHE A 95 -14.33 -6.19 5.83
N PRO A 96 -15.60 -6.58 5.67
CA PRO A 96 -15.94 -7.73 4.85
C PRO A 96 -15.49 -7.57 3.39
N GLU A 97 -15.73 -6.39 2.80
CA GLU A 97 -15.31 -6.08 1.44
C GLU A 97 -13.79 -5.97 1.32
N ALA A 98 -13.12 -5.40 2.34
CA ALA A 98 -11.67 -5.34 2.39
C ALA A 98 -11.03 -6.73 2.36
N ILE A 99 -11.53 -7.65 3.21
CA ILE A 99 -11.05 -9.03 3.28
C ILE A 99 -11.29 -9.75 1.95
N ALA A 100 -12.47 -9.57 1.33
CA ALA A 100 -12.78 -10.18 0.04
C ALA A 100 -11.83 -9.70 -1.06
N ALA A 101 -11.61 -8.38 -1.18
CA ALA A 101 -10.70 -7.81 -2.17
C ALA A 101 -9.26 -8.31 -1.97
N LEU A 102 -8.74 -8.29 -0.73
CA LEU A 102 -7.39 -8.75 -0.41
C LEU A 102 -7.22 -10.26 -0.65
N THR A 103 -8.24 -11.07 -0.35
CA THR A 103 -8.22 -12.50 -0.65
C THR A 103 -8.17 -12.74 -2.15
N GLN A 104 -8.89 -11.96 -2.95
CA GLN A 104 -8.81 -12.03 -4.40
C GLN A 104 -7.40 -11.63 -4.88
N GLY A 105 -6.81 -10.55 -4.35
CA GLY A 105 -5.44 -10.16 -4.66
C GLY A 105 -4.42 -11.25 -4.36
N ILE A 106 -4.55 -11.97 -3.24
CA ILE A 106 -3.69 -13.11 -2.90
C ILE A 106 -3.85 -14.26 -3.90
N SER A 107 -5.08 -14.55 -4.34
CA SER A 107 -5.31 -15.63 -5.31
C SER A 107 -4.72 -15.35 -6.69
N LEU A 108 -4.52 -14.08 -7.03
CA LEU A 108 -3.91 -13.64 -8.29
C LEU A 108 -2.39 -13.55 -8.16
N GLU A 109 -1.91 -12.89 -7.11
CA GLU A 109 -0.48 -12.77 -6.80
C GLU A 109 -0.30 -12.56 -5.29
N GLY A 110 0.09 -13.60 -4.58
CA GLY A 110 0.20 -13.62 -3.13
C GLY A 110 1.48 -12.97 -2.61
N THR A 111 1.74 -11.70 -2.93
CA THR A 111 2.91 -10.96 -2.42
C THR A 111 2.82 -10.69 -0.92
N ASN A 112 3.97 -10.43 -0.28
CA ASN A 112 4.02 -10.05 1.13
C ASN A 112 3.17 -8.81 1.45
N GLU A 113 3.06 -7.88 0.50
CA GLU A 113 2.28 -6.65 0.63
C GLU A 113 0.78 -6.95 0.73
N VAL A 114 0.27 -7.87 -0.09
CA VAL A 114 -1.15 -8.25 -0.06
C VAL A 114 -1.46 -9.04 1.20
N TRP A 115 -0.59 -10.00 1.57
CA TRP A 115 -0.72 -10.74 2.83
C TRP A 115 -0.72 -9.83 4.05
N SER A 116 0.20 -8.86 4.13
CA SER A 116 0.24 -7.92 5.25
C SER A 116 -1.01 -7.05 5.35
N SER A 117 -1.58 -6.65 4.20
CA SER A 117 -2.82 -5.89 4.18
C SER A 117 -4.03 -6.72 4.61
N LEU A 118 -4.07 -8.02 4.26
CA LEU A 118 -5.09 -8.92 4.78
C LEU A 118 -4.96 -9.09 6.31
N GLY A 119 -3.73 -9.27 6.82
CA GLY A 119 -3.47 -9.33 8.25
C GLY A 119 -3.89 -8.04 8.98
N HIS A 120 -3.59 -6.88 8.38
CA HIS A 120 -4.04 -5.58 8.89
C HIS A 120 -5.57 -5.46 8.88
N ALA A 121 -6.24 -5.89 7.81
CA ALA A 121 -7.71 -5.89 7.74
C ALA A 121 -8.36 -6.78 8.82
N TYR A 122 -7.79 -7.96 9.06
CA TYR A 122 -8.22 -8.83 10.17
C TYR A 122 -8.01 -8.14 11.52
N ALA A 123 -6.84 -7.56 11.76
CA ALA A 123 -6.52 -6.85 13.00
C ALA A 123 -7.50 -5.70 13.26
N MET A 124 -7.74 -4.87 12.24
CA MET A 124 -8.66 -3.72 12.32
C MET A 124 -10.12 -4.13 12.52
N SER A 125 -10.53 -5.31 12.02
CA SER A 125 -11.88 -5.87 12.22
C SER A 125 -12.06 -6.64 13.53
N GLY A 126 -11.02 -6.69 14.39
CA GLY A 126 -11.03 -7.41 15.67
C GLY A 126 -10.79 -8.92 15.55
N LYS A 127 -10.48 -9.43 14.38
CA LYS A 127 -10.17 -10.84 14.11
C LYS A 127 -8.69 -11.13 14.44
N ARG A 128 -8.37 -11.07 15.73
CA ARG A 128 -6.99 -11.15 16.23
C ARG A 128 -6.28 -12.46 15.87
N GLU A 129 -7.00 -13.58 15.96
CA GLU A 129 -6.42 -14.91 15.67
C GLU A 129 -6.06 -15.05 14.19
N GLU A 130 -6.90 -14.54 13.29
CA GLU A 130 -6.64 -14.53 11.86
C GLU A 130 -5.46 -13.63 11.51
N ALA A 131 -5.36 -12.45 12.15
CA ALA A 131 -4.21 -11.56 11.97
C ALA A 131 -2.91 -12.24 12.43
N GLN A 132 -2.94 -12.97 13.54
CA GLN A 132 -1.79 -13.73 14.05
C GLN A 132 -1.35 -14.83 13.08
N LYS A 133 -2.28 -15.58 12.48
CA LYS A 133 -1.98 -16.59 11.46
C LYS A 133 -1.30 -15.97 10.23
N VAL A 134 -1.69 -14.75 9.86
CA VAL A 134 -1.00 -14.02 8.77
C VAL A 134 0.43 -13.67 9.17
N ILE A 135 0.68 -13.24 10.41
CA ILE A 135 2.05 -12.99 10.90
C ILE A 135 2.89 -14.28 10.84
N GLU A 136 2.33 -15.41 11.24
CA GLU A 136 3.00 -16.71 11.17
C GLU A 136 3.33 -17.08 9.72
N ASN A 137 2.37 -16.90 8.80
CA ASN A 137 2.58 -17.12 7.37
C ASN A 137 3.71 -16.23 6.83
N LEU A 138 3.68 -14.92 7.12
CA LEU A 138 4.72 -13.97 6.67
C LEU A 138 6.12 -14.27 7.23
N LYS A 139 6.21 -15.01 8.34
CA LYS A 139 7.47 -15.43 8.95
C LYS A 139 7.95 -16.80 8.46
N ASP A 140 7.13 -17.53 7.73
CA ASP A 140 7.45 -18.88 7.27
C ASP A 140 8.35 -18.86 6.01
N PRO A 141 9.62 -19.25 6.12
CA PRO A 141 10.54 -19.26 4.97
C PRO A 141 10.21 -20.35 3.94
N SER A 142 9.29 -21.27 4.26
CA SER A 142 8.79 -22.25 3.28
C SER A 142 7.72 -21.69 2.37
N VAL A 143 7.10 -20.58 2.77
CA VAL A 143 6.05 -19.88 2.01
C VAL A 143 6.61 -18.65 1.29
N HIS A 144 7.50 -17.92 1.95
CA HIS A 144 8.08 -16.68 1.44
C HIS A 144 9.60 -16.79 1.36
N GLU A 145 10.17 -16.55 0.19
CA GLU A 145 11.63 -16.56 -0.02
C GLU A 145 12.34 -15.52 0.86
N TYR A 146 11.67 -14.41 1.17
CA TYR A 146 12.19 -13.35 2.01
C TYR A 146 11.15 -12.93 3.07
N ILE A 147 11.59 -12.95 4.32
CA ILE A 147 10.80 -12.38 5.43
C ILE A 147 10.85 -10.86 5.32
N ALA A 148 9.73 -10.23 5.01
CA ALA A 148 9.63 -8.78 4.82
C ALA A 148 9.27 -8.07 6.15
N PRO A 149 10.24 -7.52 6.91
CA PRO A 149 9.99 -7.00 8.26
C PRO A 149 8.97 -5.87 8.28
N TYR A 150 8.96 -5.00 7.28
CA TYR A 150 7.99 -3.92 7.18
C TYR A 150 6.55 -4.46 7.12
N ASN A 151 6.32 -5.51 6.34
CA ASN A 151 4.99 -6.11 6.18
C ASN A 151 4.48 -6.75 7.48
N ILE A 152 5.36 -7.34 8.27
CA ILE A 152 5.02 -7.86 9.61
C ILE A 152 4.68 -6.71 10.56
N ALA A 153 5.43 -5.62 10.53
CA ALA A 153 5.17 -4.43 11.34
C ALA A 153 3.78 -3.84 11.08
N VAL A 154 3.33 -3.84 9.82
CA VAL A 154 1.99 -3.36 9.43
C VAL A 154 0.89 -4.15 10.13
N VAL A 155 1.01 -5.47 10.24
CA VAL A 155 0.01 -6.29 10.92
C VAL A 155 0.00 -6.02 12.43
N TYR A 156 1.17 -5.91 13.06
CA TYR A 156 1.27 -5.55 14.48
C TYR A 156 0.72 -4.14 14.78
N ALA A 157 0.95 -3.17 13.87
CA ALA A 157 0.35 -1.84 13.99
C ALA A 157 -1.19 -1.91 13.97
N GLY A 158 -1.78 -2.72 13.09
CA GLY A 158 -3.21 -2.99 13.05
C GLY A 158 -3.73 -3.58 14.37
N LEU A 159 -3.01 -4.54 14.97
CA LEU A 159 -3.31 -5.16 16.25
C LEU A 159 -3.17 -4.21 17.45
N GLY A 160 -2.55 -3.03 17.26
CA GLY A 160 -2.23 -2.08 18.33
C GLY A 160 -1.02 -2.50 19.18
N GLU A 161 -0.26 -3.50 18.75
CA GLU A 161 0.95 -3.99 19.41
C GLU A 161 2.15 -3.11 18.99
N LYS A 162 2.19 -1.90 19.53
CA LYS A 162 3.15 -0.86 19.12
C LYS A 162 4.60 -1.30 19.29
N ASP A 163 4.93 -1.98 20.38
CA ASP A 163 6.31 -2.39 20.66
C ASP A 163 6.81 -3.39 19.62
N GLU A 164 5.99 -4.38 19.27
CA GLU A 164 6.30 -5.33 18.22
C GLU A 164 6.39 -4.64 16.85
N ALA A 165 5.45 -3.74 16.53
CA ALA A 165 5.48 -2.98 15.29
C ALA A 165 6.80 -2.21 15.15
N PHE A 166 7.25 -1.48 16.19
CA PHE A 166 8.53 -0.75 16.16
C PHE A 166 9.74 -1.69 16.13
N ALA A 167 9.71 -2.84 16.79
CA ALA A 167 10.78 -3.83 16.70
C ALA A 167 10.98 -4.27 15.24
N TRP A 168 9.88 -4.60 14.55
CA TRP A 168 9.91 -5.00 13.15
C TRP A 168 10.26 -3.86 12.20
N LEU A 169 9.80 -2.62 12.45
CA LEU A 169 10.21 -1.44 11.67
C LEU A 169 11.71 -1.15 11.82
N ASN A 170 12.27 -1.30 13.02
CA ASN A 170 13.70 -1.16 13.23
C ASN A 170 14.49 -2.25 12.49
N ARG A 171 13.99 -3.48 12.45
CA ARG A 171 14.59 -4.54 11.64
C ARG A 171 14.52 -4.19 10.14
N ALA A 172 13.38 -3.68 9.65
CA ALA A 172 13.26 -3.18 8.28
C ALA A 172 14.31 -2.10 7.96
N TYR A 173 14.58 -1.20 8.93
CA TYR A 173 15.61 -0.18 8.79
C TYR A 173 17.03 -0.78 8.72
N GLN A 174 17.35 -1.75 9.57
CA GLN A 174 18.64 -2.44 9.54
C GLN A 174 18.88 -3.19 8.23
N GLU A 175 17.83 -3.80 7.69
CA GLU A 175 17.85 -4.54 6.42
C GLU A 175 17.70 -3.62 5.19
N ARG A 176 17.59 -2.29 5.38
CA ARG A 176 17.44 -1.29 4.32
C ARG A 176 16.23 -1.53 3.41
N SER A 177 15.11 -1.93 4.01
CA SER A 177 13.88 -2.16 3.26
C SER A 177 13.44 -0.88 2.53
N TYR A 178 13.21 -1.01 1.21
CA TYR A 178 12.71 0.11 0.39
C TYR A 178 11.30 0.56 0.82
N LEU A 179 10.52 -0.32 1.44
CA LEU A 179 9.17 0.00 1.91
C LEU A 179 9.14 1.10 2.96
N LEU A 180 10.26 1.35 3.66
CA LEU A 180 10.37 2.48 4.59
C LEU A 180 10.24 3.85 3.91
N THR A 181 10.39 3.94 2.59
CA THR A 181 10.13 5.18 1.85
C THR A 181 8.66 5.61 1.93
N TYR A 182 7.74 4.67 2.18
CA TYR A 182 6.31 4.94 2.33
C TYR A 182 5.86 5.20 3.77
N LEU A 183 6.79 5.22 4.73
CA LEU A 183 6.51 5.29 6.17
C LEU A 183 5.52 6.42 6.54
N THR A 184 5.64 7.58 5.90
CA THR A 184 4.82 8.78 6.20
C THR A 184 3.50 8.85 5.43
N VAL A 185 3.28 7.98 4.45
CA VAL A 185 2.07 7.96 3.60
C VAL A 185 1.32 6.63 3.67
N ASP A 186 1.84 5.65 4.40
CA ASP A 186 1.18 4.36 4.58
C ASP A 186 0.17 4.46 5.74
N GLU A 187 -1.10 4.62 5.39
CA GLU A 187 -2.22 4.77 6.32
C GLU A 187 -2.36 3.61 7.30
N ARG A 188 -1.78 2.45 6.99
CA ARG A 188 -1.79 1.28 7.86
C ARG A 188 -0.95 1.49 9.13
N LEU A 189 -0.06 2.49 9.13
CA LEU A 189 0.79 2.87 10.25
C LEU A 189 0.28 4.09 11.02
N ASP A 190 -0.87 4.67 10.67
CA ASP A 190 -1.42 5.88 11.31
C ASP A 190 -1.50 5.79 12.84
N LYS A 191 -1.80 4.59 13.36
CA LYS A 191 -1.83 4.35 14.82
C LYS A 191 -0.49 4.52 15.52
N LEU A 192 0.61 4.52 14.77
CA LEU A 192 1.97 4.72 15.29
C LEU A 192 2.39 6.18 15.28
N HIS A 193 1.74 7.06 14.50
CA HIS A 193 2.14 8.45 14.32
C HIS A 193 2.17 9.24 15.63
N SER A 194 1.36 8.90 16.63
CA SER A 194 1.34 9.55 17.94
C SER A 194 2.48 9.09 18.88
N ASP A 195 3.28 8.10 18.49
CA ASP A 195 4.37 7.58 19.29
C ASP A 195 5.69 8.27 18.90
N PRO A 196 6.48 8.80 19.85
CA PRO A 196 7.73 9.52 19.55
C PRO A 196 8.77 8.69 18.74
N ARG A 197 8.71 7.36 18.83
CA ARG A 197 9.56 6.45 18.06
C ARG A 197 9.32 6.55 16.57
N PHE A 198 8.09 6.95 16.16
CA PHE A 198 7.76 7.12 14.75
C PHE A 198 8.56 8.27 14.15
N ASP A 199 8.54 9.45 14.77
CA ASP A 199 9.28 10.63 14.32
C ASP A 199 10.80 10.39 14.31
N GLU A 200 11.31 9.62 15.28
CA GLU A 200 12.70 9.22 15.29
C GLU A 200 13.04 8.34 14.07
N LEU A 201 12.20 7.36 13.77
CA LEU A 201 12.41 6.48 12.62
C LEU A 201 12.33 7.26 11.30
N VAL A 202 11.35 8.15 11.14
CA VAL A 202 11.20 9.03 9.96
C VAL A 202 12.47 9.84 9.72
N ARG A 203 13.04 10.45 10.79
CA ARG A 203 14.32 11.19 10.72
C ARG A 203 15.51 10.30 10.34
N ARG A 204 15.58 9.08 10.87
CA ARG A 204 16.65 8.10 10.57
C ARG A 204 16.59 7.63 9.12
N VAL A 205 15.39 7.43 8.57
CA VAL A 205 15.17 7.09 7.16
C VAL A 205 15.49 8.27 6.24
N GLY A 206 15.42 9.50 6.74
CA GLY A 206 15.69 10.72 5.97
C GLY A 206 14.48 11.24 5.19
N LEU A 207 13.27 10.89 5.65
CA LEU A 207 12.03 11.38 5.02
C LEU A 207 11.65 12.77 5.55
N PRO A 208 10.90 13.56 4.75
CA PRO A 208 10.32 14.81 5.22
C PRO A 208 9.38 14.54 6.41
N MET A 209 9.46 15.36 7.44
CA MET A 209 8.47 15.32 8.51
C MET A 209 7.17 15.90 7.99
N SER A 210 6.08 15.11 8.01
CA SER A 210 4.74 15.64 7.77
C SER A 210 4.39 16.63 8.90
N ARG A 211 4.10 17.87 8.55
CA ARG A 211 3.62 18.90 9.47
C ARG A 211 2.14 18.79 9.67
#